data_08b93b555014ecc1b98ddea3947988c6
#
_entry.id   08b93b555014ecc1b98ddea3947988c6
#
_cell.length_a   1.000
_cell.length_b   1.000
_cell.length_c   1.000
_cell.angle_alpha   90.00
_cell.angle_beta   90.00
_cell.angle_gamma   90.00
#
_symmetry.space_group_name_H-M   'P 1'
#
loop_
_entity.id
_entity.type
_entity.pdbx_description
1 polymer ?
#
loop_
_entity_poly.entity_id
_entity_poly.type
_entity_poly.pdbx_seq_one_letter_code
_entity_poly.pdbx_strand_id
1 'polypeptide(L)'
;MSFSDLDFHYQDTSSPIEIEVELSDIPHELLSERKFGLYVINDLTDDKCQESNLRIIIKLSVNESLEPRWVVKARPESDIEDKVISAQERALFAINFITDYTDNQFAYNKISPLYSFTKSSLGDSKPIDKIKSKMLRTMSASLGNDDMAELNRPLAKLKTTVEQLGLSIGELSTGIDIKENPYTGNSIALHERSDCMELPFRLHGKGSKRLMSIAIQMELAQTGGIALIDEIEQGLEPDRIATLVRLFRKMDKGQMFITTHSMNVILEAEANNLFVLNKGEDSLFQVDCDMDNCRRSNPQAFFGKKLIVCEGKTECGFLRALDMDIEKKYDANFSTKGVVIVNANGGDKIYTYAIKLKNLGYDVCVFADNDVSEELSKSMDAARQSSIPLFLCNKGNCLEKEIIMSISWDAFISLIKCDEEGFPNKNIELSDDLIKEITDAVSDEDKKNIRELILQKAIQKRHEWFKHIPGGEFLGMIVLNDFKNIPDGNNLKINLVKLKKWCGFGQD
;
A
#
# COMPACT_ATOMS: atom_id res chain seq x y z
N MET A 1 23.51 -3.78 -13.97
CA MET A 1 22.22 -4.20 -14.49
C MET A 1 22.45 -4.85 -15.81
N SER A 2 21.90 -6.01 -16.06
CA SER A 2 21.84 -6.69 -17.36
C SER A 2 20.37 -6.67 -17.78
N PHE A 3 20.11 -6.29 -19.00
CA PHE A 3 18.78 -6.29 -19.61
C PHE A 3 18.64 -7.49 -20.55
N SER A 4 17.42 -7.94 -20.76
CA SER A 4 17.03 -9.01 -21.65
C SER A 4 15.79 -8.58 -22.45
N ASP A 5 15.43 -9.33 -23.48
CA ASP A 5 14.22 -9.06 -24.25
C ASP A 5 12.94 -9.09 -23.37
N LEU A 6 12.98 -9.82 -22.23
CA LEU A 6 11.86 -9.91 -21.28
C LEU A 6 11.57 -8.59 -20.56
N ASP A 7 12.50 -7.66 -20.53
CA ASP A 7 12.34 -6.35 -19.90
C ASP A 7 11.61 -5.36 -20.82
N PHE A 8 11.45 -5.67 -22.11
CA PHE A 8 10.75 -4.84 -23.08
C PHE A 8 9.25 -5.17 -23.09
N HIS A 9 8.44 -4.15 -23.33
CA HIS A 9 6.98 -4.30 -23.44
C HIS A 9 6.63 -5.27 -24.57
N TYR A 10 5.90 -6.33 -24.26
CA TYR A 10 5.62 -7.45 -25.17
C TYR A 10 6.88 -8.06 -25.85
N GLN A 11 8.06 -7.93 -25.23
CA GLN A 11 9.33 -8.38 -25.78
C GLN A 11 9.70 -7.70 -27.11
N ASP A 12 9.14 -6.54 -27.39
CA ASP A 12 9.41 -5.76 -28.60
C ASP A 12 10.59 -4.83 -28.37
N THR A 13 11.77 -5.27 -28.80
CA THR A 13 13.03 -4.50 -28.68
C THR A 13 13.13 -3.35 -29.70
N SER A 14 12.18 -3.22 -30.63
CA SER A 14 12.16 -2.12 -31.60
C SER A 14 11.85 -0.76 -30.96
N SER A 15 11.18 -0.78 -29.81
CA SER A 15 10.90 0.40 -28.99
C SER A 15 11.84 0.42 -27.79
N PRO A 16 12.69 1.45 -27.61
CA PRO A 16 13.65 1.49 -26.52
C PRO A 16 12.95 1.66 -25.17
N ILE A 17 13.53 1.07 -24.11
CA ILE A 17 13.18 1.42 -22.75
C ILE A 17 13.79 2.78 -22.44
N GLU A 18 13.00 3.75 -22.02
CA GLU A 18 13.45 5.08 -21.63
C GLU A 18 12.90 5.44 -20.26
N ILE A 19 13.80 5.82 -19.34
CA ILE A 19 13.44 6.28 -17.99
C ILE A 19 14.16 7.60 -17.77
N GLU A 20 13.39 8.65 -17.49
CA GLU A 20 13.92 9.97 -17.14
C GLU A 20 13.62 10.27 -15.67
N VAL A 21 14.61 10.77 -14.95
CA VAL A 21 14.50 11.18 -13.55
C VAL A 21 15.04 12.60 -13.43
N GLU A 22 14.21 13.48 -12.91
CA GLU A 22 14.59 14.84 -12.55
C GLU A 22 15.06 14.87 -11.10
N LEU A 23 16.25 15.43 -10.86
CA LEU A 23 16.85 15.58 -9.54
C LEU A 23 17.01 17.06 -9.21
N SER A 24 16.55 17.46 -8.02
CA SER A 24 16.78 18.78 -7.41
C SER A 24 17.71 18.65 -6.19
N ASP A 25 18.04 19.75 -5.53
CA ASP A 25 18.94 19.78 -4.38
C ASP A 25 20.29 19.07 -4.62
N ILE A 26 20.86 19.36 -5.77
CA ILE A 26 22.06 18.69 -6.25
C ILE A 26 23.26 19.08 -5.38
N PRO A 27 24.07 18.12 -4.89
CA PRO A 27 25.28 18.41 -4.12
C PRO A 27 26.21 19.35 -4.89
N HIS A 28 26.74 20.38 -4.20
CA HIS A 28 27.64 21.39 -4.81
C HIS A 28 28.83 20.78 -5.57
N GLU A 29 29.31 19.63 -5.13
CA GLU A 29 30.41 18.92 -5.81
C GLU A 29 30.04 18.47 -7.22
N LEU A 30 28.77 18.26 -7.51
CA LEU A 30 28.26 17.87 -8.84
C LEU A 30 27.97 19.08 -9.74
N LEU A 31 27.85 20.29 -9.17
CA LEU A 31 27.53 21.52 -9.90
C LEU A 31 28.76 22.14 -10.61
N SER A 32 29.95 21.58 -10.45
CA SER A 32 31.13 22.07 -11.17
C SER A 32 31.00 21.85 -12.69
N GLU A 33 31.54 22.76 -13.51
CA GLU A 33 31.54 22.66 -14.99
C GLU A 33 32.15 21.36 -15.47
N ARG A 34 33.15 20.83 -14.77
CA ARG A 34 33.80 19.55 -15.11
C ARG A 34 32.89 18.34 -14.88
N LYS A 35 31.86 18.47 -14.08
CA LYS A 35 30.88 17.40 -13.78
C LYS A 35 29.57 17.66 -14.51
N PHE A 36 28.59 18.26 -13.86
CA PHE A 36 27.24 18.45 -14.42
C PHE A 36 26.80 19.92 -14.49
N GLY A 37 27.65 20.88 -14.13
CA GLY A 37 27.27 22.30 -14.07
C GLY A 37 26.73 22.86 -15.36
N LEU A 38 27.22 22.39 -16.55
CA LEU A 38 26.74 22.79 -17.86
C LEU A 38 25.32 22.24 -18.19
N TYR A 39 24.87 21.20 -17.45
CA TYR A 39 23.62 20.48 -17.67
C TYR A 39 22.53 20.87 -16.67
N VAL A 40 22.85 21.76 -15.73
CA VAL A 40 21.91 22.23 -14.73
C VAL A 40 20.86 23.11 -15.37
N ILE A 41 19.61 22.78 -15.17
CA ILE A 41 18.45 23.57 -15.58
C ILE A 41 18.08 24.48 -14.41
N ASN A 42 17.87 25.76 -14.72
CA ASN A 42 17.45 26.76 -13.76
C ASN A 42 16.24 27.49 -14.35
N ASP A 43 15.06 27.25 -13.78
CA ASP A 43 13.82 27.92 -14.21
C ASP A 43 13.72 29.29 -13.53
N LEU A 44 14.54 30.23 -13.99
CA LEU A 44 14.42 31.61 -13.52
C LEU A 44 13.23 32.29 -14.19
N THR A 45 12.14 32.43 -13.47
CA THR A 45 11.09 33.41 -13.77
C THR A 45 11.13 34.65 -12.84
N ASP A 46 11.98 34.64 -11.80
CA ASP A 46 12.16 35.79 -10.89
C ASP A 46 13.62 36.02 -10.46
N ASP A 47 14.00 37.29 -10.31
CA ASP A 47 15.35 37.83 -10.02
C ASP A 47 16.03 37.41 -8.71
N LYS A 48 15.63 36.30 -8.10
CA LYS A 48 16.27 35.74 -6.90
C LYS A 48 16.80 34.35 -7.21
N CYS A 49 18.10 34.28 -7.52
CA CYS A 49 18.87 33.01 -7.52
C CYS A 49 18.79 32.37 -6.12
N GLN A 50 17.79 31.56 -5.89
CA GLN A 50 17.82 30.60 -4.79
C GLN A 50 18.38 29.28 -5.37
N GLU A 51 19.42 28.74 -4.75
CA GLU A 51 20.06 27.44 -5.12
C GLU A 51 19.07 26.27 -5.13
N SER A 52 17.91 26.44 -4.51
CA SER A 52 16.82 25.46 -4.44
C SER A 52 16.12 25.13 -5.77
N ASN A 53 16.36 25.90 -6.83
CA ASN A 53 15.70 25.69 -8.14
C ASN A 53 16.60 25.02 -9.17
N LEU A 54 17.80 24.56 -8.78
CA LEU A 54 18.73 23.89 -9.68
C LEU A 54 18.37 22.43 -9.82
N ARG A 55 18.16 21.98 -11.07
CA ARG A 55 17.81 20.58 -11.38
C ARG A 55 18.62 20.04 -12.53
N ILE A 56 18.79 18.72 -12.56
CA ILE A 56 19.34 17.97 -13.68
C ILE A 56 18.39 16.84 -14.07
N ILE A 57 18.39 16.46 -15.32
CA ILE A 57 17.62 15.33 -15.83
C ILE A 57 18.58 14.20 -16.18
N ILE A 58 18.41 13.06 -15.56
CA ILE A 58 19.15 11.83 -15.88
C ILE A 58 18.22 10.94 -16.70
N LYS A 59 18.73 10.46 -17.84
CA LYS A 59 18.01 9.52 -18.70
C LYS A 59 18.78 8.19 -18.77
N LEU A 60 18.07 7.11 -18.53
CA LEU A 60 18.46 5.75 -18.91
C LEU A 60 17.77 5.41 -20.22
N SER A 61 18.50 4.90 -21.18
CA SER A 61 17.97 4.31 -22.41
C SER A 61 18.56 2.93 -22.63
N VAL A 62 17.70 1.96 -23.02
CA VAL A 62 18.11 0.62 -23.44
C VAL A 62 17.44 0.34 -24.78
N ASN A 63 18.22 0.03 -25.78
CA ASN A 63 17.74 -0.33 -27.11
C ASN A 63 17.94 -1.83 -27.41
N GLU A 64 17.77 -2.25 -28.62
CA GLU A 64 17.95 -3.64 -29.08
C GLU A 64 19.31 -4.26 -28.74
N SER A 65 20.36 -3.43 -28.46
CA SER A 65 21.67 -3.93 -28.03
C SER A 65 21.67 -4.44 -26.57
N LEU A 66 20.61 -4.23 -25.82
CA LEU A 66 20.46 -4.57 -24.41
C LEU A 66 21.48 -3.87 -23.49
N GLU A 67 22.27 -2.94 -24.01
CA GLU A 67 23.24 -2.19 -23.24
C GLU A 67 22.62 -0.91 -22.66
N PRO A 68 22.63 -0.71 -21.34
CA PRO A 68 22.08 0.48 -20.72
C PRO A 68 22.98 1.69 -20.96
N ARG A 69 22.43 2.74 -21.56
CA ARG A 69 23.10 4.02 -21.71
C ARG A 69 22.53 5.03 -20.74
N TRP A 70 23.39 5.62 -19.92
CA TRP A 70 23.03 6.64 -18.94
C TRP A 70 23.59 7.99 -19.39
N VAL A 71 22.72 9.00 -19.43
CA VAL A 71 23.12 10.36 -19.81
C VAL A 71 22.53 11.40 -18.86
N VAL A 72 23.21 12.52 -18.65
CA VAL A 72 22.58 13.76 -18.18
C VAL A 72 22.14 14.51 -19.42
N LYS A 73 20.87 14.88 -19.46
CA LYS A 73 20.29 15.61 -20.60
C LYS A 73 20.85 17.04 -20.66
N ALA A 74 21.18 17.47 -21.85
CA ALA A 74 21.52 18.85 -22.12
C ALA A 74 20.30 19.76 -21.95
N ARG A 75 20.53 21.05 -21.72
CA ARG A 75 19.46 22.05 -21.67
C ARG A 75 18.77 22.13 -23.04
N PRO A 76 17.41 22.24 -23.08
CA PRO A 76 16.68 22.25 -24.34
C PRO A 76 17.12 23.32 -25.34
N GLU A 77 17.72 24.43 -24.89
CA GLU A 77 18.13 25.58 -25.69
C GLU A 77 19.66 25.64 -25.88
N SER A 78 20.41 24.60 -25.54
CA SER A 78 21.86 24.58 -25.64
C SER A 78 22.35 23.73 -26.82
N ASP A 79 23.40 24.17 -27.46
CA ASP A 79 24.11 23.40 -28.52
C ASP A 79 24.99 22.25 -27.95
N ILE A 80 24.78 21.88 -26.67
CA ILE A 80 25.58 20.88 -25.99
C ILE A 80 24.87 19.52 -26.12
N GLU A 81 25.62 18.47 -26.44
CA GLU A 81 25.12 17.10 -26.49
C GLU A 81 24.95 16.52 -25.07
N ASP A 82 24.04 15.54 -24.92
CA ASP A 82 23.84 14.81 -23.69
C ASP A 82 25.15 14.15 -23.22
N LYS A 83 25.47 14.31 -21.94
CA LYS A 83 26.67 13.74 -21.35
C LYS A 83 26.45 12.32 -20.83
N VAL A 84 27.25 11.38 -21.37
CA VAL A 84 27.27 10.00 -20.84
C VAL A 84 27.81 9.98 -19.40
N ILE A 85 27.11 9.34 -18.50
CA ILE A 85 27.46 9.22 -17.08
C ILE A 85 28.23 7.92 -16.86
N SER A 86 29.45 8.02 -16.37
CA SER A 86 30.28 6.87 -15.97
C SER A 86 29.71 6.17 -14.71
N ALA A 87 30.12 4.91 -14.49
CA ALA A 87 29.76 4.18 -13.28
C ALA A 87 30.23 4.87 -11.97
N GLN A 88 31.36 5.59 -12.03
CA GLN A 88 31.88 6.36 -10.89
C GLN A 88 31.00 7.59 -10.60
N GLU A 89 30.52 8.28 -11.64
CA GLU A 89 29.64 9.43 -11.50
C GLU A 89 28.27 9.01 -11.00
N ARG A 90 27.71 7.85 -11.47
CA ARG A 90 26.45 7.30 -10.93
C ARG A 90 26.52 7.01 -9.44
N ALA A 91 27.65 6.53 -8.96
CA ALA A 91 27.85 6.27 -7.55
C ALA A 91 27.77 7.54 -6.66
N LEU A 92 27.95 8.73 -7.25
CA LEU A 92 27.83 10.01 -6.51
C LEU A 92 26.39 10.37 -6.15
N PHE A 93 25.40 9.80 -6.84
CA PHE A 93 23.99 10.03 -6.52
C PHE A 93 23.49 9.20 -5.32
N ALA A 94 24.36 8.36 -4.73
CA ALA A 94 24.09 7.59 -3.53
C ALA A 94 22.72 6.87 -3.54
N ILE A 95 22.31 6.32 -4.71
CA ILE A 95 21.10 5.53 -4.82
C ILE A 95 21.36 4.12 -4.31
N ASN A 96 20.64 3.72 -3.28
CA ASN A 96 20.77 2.42 -2.65
C ASN A 96 19.48 1.63 -2.80
N PHE A 97 19.60 0.37 -3.20
CA PHE A 97 18.45 -0.51 -3.44
C PHE A 97 18.49 -1.73 -2.53
N ILE A 98 17.41 -1.97 -1.82
CA ILE A 98 17.23 -3.16 -0.98
C ILE A 98 16.43 -4.20 -1.78
N THR A 99 17.10 -5.32 -2.08
CA THR A 99 16.48 -6.51 -2.65
C THR A 99 16.35 -7.60 -1.59
N ASP A 100 15.73 -8.72 -1.96
CA ASP A 100 15.60 -9.91 -1.12
C ASP A 100 16.94 -10.54 -0.70
N TYR A 101 18.02 -10.27 -1.43
CA TYR A 101 19.38 -10.75 -1.17
C TYR A 101 20.11 -9.87 -0.17
N THR A 102 19.90 -10.13 1.13
CA THR A 102 20.45 -9.31 2.22
C THR A 102 21.89 -9.66 2.62
N ASP A 103 22.39 -10.87 2.33
CA ASP A 103 23.67 -11.35 2.88
C ASP A 103 24.89 -10.55 2.41
N ASN A 104 24.88 -10.07 1.17
CA ASN A 104 25.95 -9.24 0.63
C ASN A 104 25.97 -7.81 1.17
N GLN A 105 24.88 -7.38 1.79
CA GLN A 105 24.75 -6.01 2.33
C GLN A 105 25.61 -5.81 3.59
N PHE A 106 25.92 -6.89 4.30
CA PHE A 106 26.70 -6.87 5.55
C PHE A 106 28.20 -7.10 5.36
N ALA A 107 28.67 -7.24 4.13
CA ALA A 107 30.07 -7.39 3.81
C ALA A 107 30.71 -6.06 3.39
N TYR A 108 31.96 -5.81 3.76
CA TYR A 108 32.69 -4.61 3.31
C TYR A 108 33.24 -4.80 1.88
N ASN A 109 32.38 -4.83 0.90
CA ASN A 109 32.71 -4.78 -0.52
C ASN A 109 32.24 -3.45 -1.13
N LYS A 110 32.85 -3.00 -2.22
CA LYS A 110 32.59 -1.67 -2.82
C LYS A 110 31.14 -1.44 -3.27
N ILE A 111 30.36 -2.50 -3.39
CA ILE A 111 28.96 -2.46 -3.88
C ILE A 111 27.98 -2.51 -2.70
N SER A 112 28.44 -2.86 -1.49
CA SER A 112 27.54 -3.04 -0.35
C SER A 112 27.11 -1.72 0.30
N PRO A 113 25.86 -1.64 0.80
CA PRO A 113 25.40 -0.52 1.59
C PRO A 113 26.25 -0.26 2.84
N LEU A 114 26.71 -1.31 3.53
CA LEU A 114 27.58 -1.18 4.70
C LEU A 114 28.90 -0.50 4.37
N TYR A 115 29.51 -0.81 3.21
CA TYR A 115 30.71 -0.13 2.75
C TYR A 115 30.45 1.36 2.51
N SER A 116 29.36 1.67 1.81
CA SER A 116 28.94 3.05 1.51
C SER A 116 28.67 3.85 2.80
N PHE A 117 27.95 3.25 3.75
CA PHE A 117 27.70 3.84 5.07
C PHE A 117 28.98 4.15 5.83
N THR A 118 29.89 3.18 5.91
CA THR A 118 31.17 3.37 6.62
C THR A 118 32.02 4.44 5.94
N LYS A 119 32.08 4.44 4.60
CA LYS A 119 32.83 5.45 3.84
C LYS A 119 32.27 6.86 4.03
N SER A 120 30.94 7.04 4.00
CA SER A 120 30.29 8.34 4.23
C SER A 120 30.54 8.86 5.64
N SER A 121 30.64 7.96 6.63
CA SER A 121 30.87 8.30 8.04
C SER A 121 32.32 8.63 8.37
N LEU A 122 33.30 8.02 7.69
CA LEU A 122 34.74 8.16 7.95
C LEU A 122 35.45 9.14 7.00
N GLY A 123 34.76 9.66 5.98
CA GLY A 123 35.32 10.56 4.96
C GLY A 123 36.34 9.87 4.05
N ASP A 124 37.35 10.64 3.58
CA ASP A 124 38.36 10.17 2.62
C ASP A 124 39.39 9.18 3.20
N SER A 125 39.30 8.83 4.49
CA SER A 125 40.10 7.77 5.04
C SER A 125 39.81 6.45 4.31
N LYS A 126 40.87 5.70 3.97
CA LYS A 126 40.75 4.39 3.29
C LYS A 126 41.09 3.24 4.22
N PRO A 127 40.43 3.11 5.42
CA PRO A 127 40.76 2.09 6.38
C PRO A 127 40.56 0.68 5.84
N ILE A 128 39.51 0.49 5.03
CA ILE A 128 39.15 -0.81 4.45
C ILE A 128 40.20 -1.29 3.45
N ASP A 129 40.68 -0.42 2.56
CA ASP A 129 41.73 -0.78 1.58
C ASP A 129 43.08 -1.07 2.28
N LYS A 130 43.41 -0.34 3.36
CA LYS A 130 44.58 -0.60 4.21
C LYS A 130 44.47 -1.95 4.91
N ILE A 131 43.30 -2.25 5.51
CA ILE A 131 43.06 -3.51 6.21
C ILE A 131 43.14 -4.68 5.24
N LYS A 132 42.49 -4.59 4.07
CA LYS A 132 42.56 -5.64 3.03
C LYS A 132 43.96 -5.88 2.52
N SER A 133 44.76 -4.83 2.27
CA SER A 133 46.16 -4.97 1.85
C SER A 133 47.04 -5.55 2.95
N LYS A 134 46.78 -5.23 4.23
CA LYS A 134 47.46 -5.81 5.38
C LYS A 134 47.08 -7.27 5.58
N MET A 135 45.82 -7.64 5.43
CA MET A 135 45.33 -9.03 5.45
C MET A 135 45.98 -9.88 4.37
N LEU A 136 46.06 -9.40 3.14
CA LEU A 136 46.71 -10.11 2.03
C LEU A 136 48.23 -10.29 2.27
N ARG A 137 48.88 -9.39 3.00
CA ARG A 137 50.30 -9.48 3.30
C ARG A 137 50.64 -10.31 4.53
N THR A 138 49.67 -10.48 5.43
CA THR A 138 49.92 -11.12 6.77
C THR A 138 48.83 -12.14 7.10
N MET A 139 48.54 -13.10 6.20
CA MET A 139 47.67 -14.24 6.51
C MET A 139 48.20 -15.12 7.69
N SER A 140 49.27 -14.74 8.33
CA SER A 140 49.88 -15.46 9.45
C SER A 140 50.10 -14.65 10.75
N ALA A 141 49.66 -13.39 10.83
CA ALA A 141 49.81 -12.60 12.05
C ALA A 141 48.51 -11.95 12.43
N SER A 142 48.05 -12.16 13.66
CA SER A 142 46.83 -11.61 14.27
C SER A 142 46.60 -10.13 13.90
N LEU A 143 45.47 -9.84 13.22
CA LEU A 143 44.95 -8.49 13.10
C LEU A 143 44.72 -7.92 14.50
N GLY A 144 45.41 -6.82 14.83
CA GLY A 144 45.23 -6.14 16.12
C GLY A 144 43.85 -5.53 16.23
N ASN A 145 43.26 -5.47 17.43
CA ASN A 145 41.98 -4.83 17.71
C ASN A 145 41.91 -3.36 17.23
N ASP A 146 43.06 -2.66 17.21
CA ASP A 146 43.14 -1.26 16.78
C ASP A 146 42.84 -1.05 15.27
N ASP A 147 43.17 -2.04 14.44
CA ASP A 147 42.92 -1.93 12.99
C ASP A 147 41.40 -1.97 12.64
N MET A 148 40.60 -2.59 13.49
CA MET A 148 39.15 -2.67 13.34
C MET A 148 38.39 -1.53 14.03
N ALA A 149 39.05 -0.82 14.96
CA ALA A 149 38.43 0.23 15.76
C ALA A 149 37.85 1.37 14.91
N GLU A 150 38.53 1.76 13.82
CA GLU A 150 38.01 2.78 12.89
C GLU A 150 36.72 2.34 12.19
N LEU A 151 36.61 1.05 11.84
CA LEU A 151 35.40 0.52 11.20
C LEU A 151 34.22 0.35 12.16
N ASN A 152 34.52 0.12 13.44
CA ASN A 152 33.49 -0.04 14.48
C ASN A 152 32.89 1.31 14.91
N ARG A 153 33.58 2.43 14.70
CA ARG A 153 33.12 3.75 15.12
C ARG A 153 31.73 4.12 14.61
N PRO A 154 31.38 3.96 13.32
CA PRO A 154 30.04 4.26 12.83
C PRO A 154 28.99 3.24 13.29
N LEU A 155 29.37 2.03 13.72
CA LEU A 155 28.43 0.97 14.08
C LEU A 155 27.62 1.27 15.34
N ALA A 156 28.12 2.14 16.24
CA ALA A 156 27.35 2.59 17.39
C ALA A 156 26.09 3.35 17.00
N LYS A 157 26.16 4.21 15.99
CA LYS A 157 24.99 4.91 15.44
C LYS A 157 24.01 3.92 14.80
N LEU A 158 24.51 2.99 14.01
CA LEU A 158 23.72 1.95 13.38
C LEU A 158 22.98 1.09 14.42
N LYS A 159 23.65 0.71 15.53
CA LYS A 159 23.03 -0.01 16.65
C LYS A 159 21.84 0.76 17.21
N THR A 160 22.02 2.06 17.50
CA THR A 160 20.93 2.91 18.01
C THR A 160 19.74 2.92 17.06
N THR A 161 19.97 3.07 15.76
CA THR A 161 18.90 3.05 14.75
C THR A 161 18.17 1.70 14.71
N VAL A 162 18.89 0.61 14.76
CA VAL A 162 18.31 -0.75 14.76
C VAL A 162 17.50 -1.02 16.03
N GLU A 163 17.96 -0.54 17.18
CA GLU A 163 17.23 -0.64 18.46
C GLU A 163 15.93 0.20 18.42
N GLN A 164 15.94 1.38 17.79
CA GLN A 164 14.73 2.16 17.54
C GLN A 164 13.72 1.42 16.64
N LEU A 165 14.21 0.55 15.74
CA LEU A 165 13.39 -0.33 14.93
C LEU A 165 12.87 -1.55 15.69
N GLY A 166 13.13 -1.65 16.99
CA GLY A 166 12.65 -2.72 17.86
C GLY A 166 13.44 -4.03 17.79
N LEU A 167 14.66 -4.01 17.23
CA LEU A 167 15.56 -5.16 17.26
C LEU A 167 16.54 -5.03 18.41
N SER A 168 16.39 -5.87 19.43
CA SER A 168 17.37 -5.97 20.52
C SER A 168 18.56 -6.77 20.02
N ILE A 169 19.75 -6.16 20.02
CA ILE A 169 21.01 -6.76 19.57
C ILE A 169 22.14 -6.45 20.55
N GLY A 170 23.16 -7.31 20.54
CA GLY A 170 24.42 -7.09 21.26
C GLY A 170 25.26 -5.96 20.63
N GLU A 171 26.53 -5.90 20.98
CA GLU A 171 27.42 -4.93 20.37
C GLU A 171 27.72 -5.27 18.92
N LEU A 172 27.59 -4.28 18.03
CA LEU A 172 28.02 -4.44 16.65
C LEU A 172 29.50 -4.29 16.50
N SER A 173 30.14 -5.21 15.83
CA SER A 173 31.57 -5.22 15.58
C SER A 173 31.84 -5.59 14.11
N THR A 174 33.05 -5.27 13.68
CA THR A 174 33.60 -5.70 12.39
C THR A 174 34.48 -6.93 12.63
N GLY A 175 34.18 -8.00 11.91
CA GLY A 175 34.93 -9.26 12.01
C GLY A 175 35.21 -9.88 10.64
N ILE A 176 35.98 -10.97 10.66
CA ILE A 176 36.27 -11.75 9.44
C ILE A 176 35.26 -12.87 9.33
N ASP A 177 34.48 -12.83 8.29
CA ASP A 177 33.52 -13.89 7.96
C ASP A 177 34.24 -14.96 7.11
N ILE A 178 34.48 -16.12 7.71
CA ILE A 178 35.07 -17.28 7.03
C ILE A 178 33.95 -18.07 6.36
N LYS A 179 33.88 -17.98 5.04
CA LYS A 179 32.98 -18.80 4.24
C LYS A 179 33.62 -20.15 3.92
N GLU A 180 32.82 -21.17 3.62
CA GLU A 180 33.28 -22.53 3.28
C GLU A 180 34.28 -22.58 2.11
N ASN A 181 34.29 -21.56 1.26
CA ASN A 181 35.25 -21.45 0.17
C ASN A 181 36.20 -20.27 0.38
N PRO A 182 37.40 -20.51 0.92
CA PRO A 182 38.38 -19.45 1.18
C PRO A 182 38.90 -18.73 -0.08
N TYR A 183 38.69 -19.30 -1.25
CA TYR A 183 39.15 -18.70 -2.53
C TYR A 183 38.15 -17.65 -3.09
N THR A 184 36.89 -17.65 -2.67
CA THR A 184 35.90 -16.64 -3.08
C THR A 184 35.82 -15.43 -2.16
N GLY A 185 36.77 -15.30 -1.25
CA GLY A 185 36.98 -14.12 -0.47
C GLY A 185 36.39 -14.15 0.93
N ASN A 186 37.23 -14.47 1.91
CA ASN A 186 36.99 -14.02 3.26
C ASN A 186 36.69 -12.54 3.23
N SER A 187 35.55 -12.15 3.72
CA SER A 187 35.13 -10.78 3.72
C SER A 187 35.15 -10.22 5.14
N ILE A 188 35.56 -8.99 5.23
CA ILE A 188 35.28 -8.21 6.43
C ILE A 188 33.78 -7.99 6.44
N ALA A 189 33.10 -8.34 7.52
CA ALA A 189 31.66 -8.31 7.63
C ALA A 189 31.20 -7.77 8.98
N LEU A 190 29.94 -7.40 9.05
CA LEU A 190 29.26 -7.02 10.28
C LEU A 190 29.04 -8.25 11.15
N HIS A 191 29.40 -8.16 12.42
CA HIS A 191 29.17 -9.16 13.45
C HIS A 191 28.36 -8.55 14.59
N GLU A 192 27.63 -9.40 15.28
CA GLU A 192 27.08 -9.09 16.60
C GLU A 192 27.92 -9.81 17.66
N ARG A 193 28.33 -9.07 18.68
CA ARG A 193 29.04 -9.61 19.85
C ARG A 193 28.07 -9.67 21.03
N SER A 194 27.85 -10.84 21.57
CA SER A 194 27.18 -11.09 22.83
C SER A 194 28.23 -11.57 23.86
N ASP A 195 27.82 -11.69 25.13
CA ASP A 195 28.74 -12.07 26.22
C ASP A 195 29.51 -13.38 25.99
N CYS A 196 29.01 -14.27 25.17
CA CYS A 196 29.53 -15.62 24.97
C CYS A 196 30.04 -15.92 23.55
N MET A 197 29.68 -15.13 22.54
CA MET A 197 30.05 -15.39 21.14
C MET A 197 30.03 -14.13 20.27
N GLU A 198 30.77 -14.21 19.18
CA GLU A 198 30.72 -13.27 18.07
C GLU A 198 30.15 -13.98 16.83
N LEU A 199 29.03 -13.47 16.30
CA LEU A 199 28.30 -14.11 15.23
C LEU A 199 28.20 -13.18 14.00
N PRO A 200 28.61 -13.66 12.80
CA PRO A 200 28.38 -12.90 11.56
C PRO A 200 26.92 -12.58 11.35
N PHE A 201 26.59 -11.32 11.03
CA PHE A 201 25.20 -10.86 10.96
C PHE A 201 24.39 -11.58 9.87
N ARG A 202 25.05 -12.13 8.84
CA ARG A 202 24.39 -12.97 7.82
C ARG A 202 23.72 -14.24 8.37
N LEU A 203 24.13 -14.71 9.55
CA LEU A 203 23.56 -15.91 10.20
C LEU A 203 22.31 -15.60 11.03
N HIS A 204 21.95 -14.34 11.18
CA HIS A 204 20.72 -13.94 11.85
C HIS A 204 19.46 -14.31 11.04
N GLY A 205 18.31 -14.28 11.73
CA GLY A 205 17.01 -14.53 11.10
C GLY A 205 16.67 -13.49 10.00
N LYS A 206 15.78 -13.85 9.08
CA LYS A 206 15.41 -12.98 7.95
C LYS A 206 14.92 -11.59 8.39
N GLY A 207 14.04 -11.54 9.40
CA GLY A 207 13.53 -10.27 9.93
C GLY A 207 14.62 -9.36 10.50
N SER A 208 15.56 -9.92 11.28
CA SER A 208 16.70 -9.15 11.83
C SER A 208 17.59 -8.61 10.71
N LYS A 209 17.89 -9.43 9.71
CA LYS A 209 18.67 -9.01 8.54
C LYS A 209 17.95 -7.90 7.76
N ARG A 210 16.64 -8.02 7.58
CA ARG A 210 15.84 -6.99 6.89
C ARG A 210 15.87 -5.67 7.64
N LEU A 211 15.66 -5.68 8.97
CA LEU A 211 15.71 -4.47 9.79
C LEU A 211 17.10 -3.82 9.78
N MET A 212 18.18 -4.60 9.85
CA MET A 212 19.53 -4.09 9.73
C MET A 212 19.78 -3.46 8.37
N SER A 213 19.33 -4.08 7.29
CA SER A 213 19.44 -3.52 5.94
C SER A 213 18.71 -2.18 5.82
N ILE A 214 17.49 -2.11 6.35
CA ILE A 214 16.69 -0.87 6.37
C ILE A 214 17.41 0.20 7.22
N ALA A 215 17.94 -0.15 8.39
CA ALA A 215 18.67 0.80 9.23
C ALA A 215 19.90 1.39 8.52
N ILE A 216 20.67 0.56 7.82
CA ILE A 216 21.81 1.04 7.01
C ILE A 216 21.31 2.02 5.93
N GLN A 217 20.21 1.73 5.26
CA GLN A 217 19.65 2.60 4.23
C GLN A 217 19.11 3.92 4.80
N MET A 218 18.48 3.87 5.97
CA MET A 218 18.05 5.07 6.68
C MET A 218 19.23 5.99 6.99
N GLU A 219 20.32 5.43 7.52
CA GLU A 219 21.53 6.18 7.82
C GLU A 219 22.17 6.78 6.56
N LEU A 220 22.17 6.04 5.45
CA LEU A 220 22.64 6.54 4.16
C LEU A 220 21.73 7.64 3.60
N ALA A 221 20.41 7.47 3.68
CA ALA A 221 19.46 8.49 3.23
C ALA A 221 19.62 9.81 4.02
N GLN A 222 19.83 9.73 5.34
CA GLN A 222 20.08 10.92 6.19
C GLN A 222 21.31 11.73 5.77
N THR A 223 22.24 11.16 5.03
CA THR A 223 23.37 11.91 4.46
C THR A 223 23.01 12.65 3.15
N GLY A 224 21.73 12.67 2.76
CA GLY A 224 21.22 13.32 1.55
C GLY A 224 21.06 12.36 0.35
N GLY A 225 21.05 11.04 0.59
CA GLY A 225 20.85 10.02 -0.44
C GLY A 225 19.37 9.64 -0.68
N ILE A 226 19.16 8.78 -1.66
CA ILE A 226 17.86 8.19 -1.99
C ILE A 226 17.90 6.70 -1.63
N ALA A 227 16.89 6.23 -0.88
CA ALA A 227 16.71 4.83 -0.57
C ALA A 227 15.46 4.28 -1.28
N LEU A 228 15.61 3.12 -1.91
CA LEU A 228 14.54 2.38 -2.57
C LEU A 228 14.31 1.08 -1.81
N ILE A 229 13.11 0.89 -1.29
CA ILE A 229 12.74 -0.29 -0.50
C ILE A 229 11.59 -0.99 -1.20
N ASP A 230 11.86 -2.15 -1.75
CA ASP A 230 10.82 -2.98 -2.35
C ASP A 230 10.20 -3.89 -1.29
N GLU A 231 8.85 -3.99 -1.30
CA GLU A 231 8.07 -4.80 -0.36
C GLU A 231 8.55 -4.66 1.10
N ILE A 232 8.34 -3.47 1.69
CA ILE A 232 8.84 -3.15 3.04
C ILE A 232 8.44 -4.18 4.10
N GLU A 233 7.28 -4.80 3.94
CA GLU A 233 6.70 -5.80 4.85
C GLU A 233 7.43 -7.14 4.85
N GLN A 234 8.27 -7.41 3.86
CA GLN A 234 8.85 -8.72 3.68
C GLN A 234 9.69 -9.16 4.88
N GLY A 235 9.25 -10.24 5.54
CA GLY A 235 9.92 -10.82 6.69
C GLY A 235 9.78 -10.03 8.00
N LEU A 236 8.86 -9.06 8.05
CA LEU A 236 8.60 -8.22 9.23
C LEU A 236 7.19 -8.44 9.78
N GLU A 237 7.08 -8.34 11.10
CA GLU A 237 5.80 -8.35 11.79
C GLU A 237 5.05 -7.00 11.60
N PRO A 238 3.71 -7.01 11.59
CA PRO A 238 2.88 -5.82 11.38
C PRO A 238 3.24 -4.60 12.24
N ASP A 239 3.51 -4.80 13.52
CA ASP A 239 3.85 -3.73 14.46
C ASP A 239 5.20 -3.09 14.15
N ARG A 240 6.14 -3.89 13.64
CA ARG A 240 7.46 -3.38 13.21
C ARG A 240 7.34 -2.54 11.95
N ILE A 241 6.48 -2.92 11.01
CA ILE A 241 6.18 -2.13 9.81
C ILE A 241 5.61 -0.76 10.21
N ALA A 242 4.63 -0.73 11.11
CA ALA A 242 4.07 0.51 11.62
C ALA A 242 5.14 1.41 12.27
N THR A 243 6.03 0.83 13.07
CA THR A 243 7.15 1.55 13.70
C THR A 243 8.12 2.12 12.67
N LEU A 244 8.47 1.35 11.64
CA LEU A 244 9.32 1.79 10.53
C LEU A 244 8.73 3.04 9.84
N VAL A 245 7.47 2.98 9.42
CA VAL A 245 6.82 4.10 8.72
C VAL A 245 6.81 5.35 9.60
N ARG A 246 6.54 5.22 10.90
CA ARG A 246 6.60 6.35 11.86
C ARG A 246 7.99 6.96 11.98
N LEU A 247 9.04 6.14 11.92
CA LEU A 247 10.42 6.61 11.95
C LEU A 247 10.80 7.31 10.65
N PHE A 248 10.39 6.79 9.49
CA PHE A 248 10.63 7.46 8.20
C PHE A 248 10.02 8.86 8.15
N ARG A 249 8.82 9.04 8.70
CA ARG A 249 8.18 10.35 8.79
C ARG A 249 8.93 11.38 9.64
N LYS A 250 9.85 10.94 10.51
CA LYS A 250 10.68 11.79 11.36
C LYS A 250 12.03 12.13 10.75
N MET A 251 12.33 11.59 9.58
CA MET A 251 13.61 11.88 8.91
C MET A 251 13.60 13.30 8.34
N ASP A 252 14.60 14.10 8.69
CA ASP A 252 14.71 15.48 8.26
C ASP A 252 15.41 15.63 6.89
N LYS A 253 16.15 14.60 6.47
CA LYS A 253 16.94 14.60 5.23
C LYS A 253 16.82 13.28 4.49
N GLY A 254 17.07 13.34 3.18
CA GLY A 254 17.03 12.17 2.30
C GLY A 254 15.62 11.88 1.80
N GLN A 255 15.53 10.97 0.87
CA GLN A 255 14.28 10.58 0.24
C GLN A 255 14.15 9.05 0.22
N MET A 256 12.97 8.54 0.53
CA MET A 256 12.70 7.11 0.52
C MET A 256 11.50 6.80 -0.37
N PHE A 257 11.68 5.87 -1.31
CA PHE A 257 10.60 5.30 -2.11
C PHE A 257 10.36 3.87 -1.66
N ILE A 258 9.12 3.56 -1.38
CA ILE A 258 8.73 2.30 -0.75
C ILE A 258 7.59 1.69 -1.57
N THR A 259 7.74 0.44 -1.99
CA THR A 259 6.61 -0.35 -2.48
C THR A 259 6.05 -1.20 -1.34
N THR A 260 4.74 -1.44 -1.34
CA THR A 260 4.09 -2.19 -0.27
C THR A 260 2.75 -2.79 -0.69
N HIS A 261 2.45 -3.95 -0.11
CA HIS A 261 1.12 -4.57 -0.05
C HIS A 261 0.58 -4.62 1.39
N SER A 262 1.20 -3.88 2.34
CA SER A 262 0.83 -3.88 3.75
C SER A 262 -0.19 -2.81 4.08
N MET A 263 -1.32 -3.21 4.67
CA MET A 263 -2.32 -2.29 5.20
C MET A 263 -1.72 -1.38 6.29
N ASN A 264 -0.73 -1.86 7.05
CA ASN A 264 -0.10 -1.07 8.10
C ASN A 264 0.67 0.13 7.55
N VAL A 265 1.29 -0.01 6.37
CA VAL A 265 1.91 1.13 5.68
C VAL A 265 0.86 2.15 5.28
N ILE A 266 -0.26 1.68 4.67
CA ILE A 266 -1.37 2.55 4.30
C ILE A 266 -1.94 3.29 5.52
N LEU A 267 -2.06 2.63 6.68
CA LEU A 267 -2.58 3.24 7.91
C LEU A 267 -1.64 4.30 8.49
N GLU A 268 -0.33 4.11 8.44
CA GLU A 268 0.66 4.97 9.09
C GLU A 268 1.22 6.07 8.18
N ALA A 269 1.25 5.86 6.85
CA ALA A 269 1.70 6.87 5.91
C ALA A 269 0.74 8.07 5.86
N GLU A 270 1.20 9.22 5.42
CA GLU A 270 0.35 10.38 5.12
C GLU A 270 -0.26 10.21 3.73
N ALA A 271 -1.50 10.68 3.54
CA ALA A 271 -2.21 10.50 2.27
C ALA A 271 -1.42 11.08 1.09
N ASN A 272 -0.87 12.28 1.24
CA ASN A 272 -0.08 12.97 0.22
C ASN A 272 1.26 12.27 -0.14
N ASN A 273 1.71 11.32 0.67
CA ASN A 273 2.90 10.50 0.41
C ASN A 273 2.54 9.14 -0.19
N LEU A 274 1.26 8.88 -0.45
CA LEU A 274 0.77 7.66 -1.08
C LEU A 274 0.48 7.89 -2.56
N PHE A 275 1.00 6.98 -3.37
CA PHE A 275 0.78 6.95 -4.81
C PHE A 275 0.22 5.58 -5.20
N VAL A 276 -0.76 5.59 -6.09
CA VAL A 276 -1.40 4.39 -6.62
C VAL A 276 -0.94 4.20 -8.06
N LEU A 277 -0.47 2.99 -8.38
CA LEU A 277 -0.18 2.57 -9.75
C LEU A 277 -1.20 1.52 -10.16
N ASN A 278 -2.05 1.83 -11.13
CA ASN A 278 -3.03 0.91 -11.66
C ASN A 278 -2.52 0.24 -12.95
N LYS A 279 -2.87 -1.03 -13.12
CA LYS A 279 -2.48 -1.78 -14.33
C LYS A 279 -3.09 -1.17 -15.57
N GLY A 280 -2.25 -0.82 -16.54
CA GLY A 280 -2.65 -0.21 -17.80
C GLY A 280 -2.65 1.32 -17.82
N GLU A 281 -2.29 1.94 -16.70
CA GLU A 281 -2.06 3.38 -16.62
C GLU A 281 -0.55 3.65 -16.63
N ASP A 282 -0.14 4.69 -17.36
CA ASP A 282 1.27 5.08 -17.49
C ASP A 282 1.70 6.12 -16.43
N SER A 283 0.84 6.38 -15.44
CA SER A 283 1.08 7.40 -14.42
C SER A 283 0.69 6.95 -13.02
N LEU A 284 1.36 7.54 -12.04
CA LEU A 284 1.05 7.39 -10.63
C LEU A 284 -0.01 8.41 -10.22
N PHE A 285 -0.99 7.97 -9.45
CA PHE A 285 -2.04 8.82 -8.89
C PHE A 285 -1.74 9.10 -7.41
N GLN A 286 -1.54 10.36 -7.06
CA GLN A 286 -1.34 10.77 -5.67
C GLN A 286 -2.67 10.77 -4.92
N VAL A 287 -2.65 10.29 -3.66
CA VAL A 287 -3.83 10.27 -2.81
C VAL A 287 -4.02 11.64 -2.15
N ASP A 288 -5.22 12.21 -2.26
CA ASP A 288 -5.57 13.49 -1.64
C ASP A 288 -5.60 13.42 -0.10
N CYS A 289 -5.18 14.50 0.57
CA CYS A 289 -5.18 14.61 2.04
C CYS A 289 -6.58 14.42 2.66
N ASP A 290 -7.64 14.83 1.99
CA ASP A 290 -9.01 14.70 2.46
C ASP A 290 -9.54 13.24 2.35
N MET A 291 -8.80 12.33 1.70
CA MET A 291 -9.03 10.89 1.74
C MET A 291 -8.50 10.21 3.02
N ASP A 292 -7.93 10.95 3.97
CA ASP A 292 -7.30 10.37 5.16
C ASP A 292 -8.27 9.51 5.99
N ASN A 293 -9.51 9.96 6.15
CA ASN A 293 -10.54 9.19 6.85
C ASN A 293 -10.93 7.90 6.09
N CYS A 294 -11.06 7.95 4.76
CA CYS A 294 -11.33 6.79 3.92
C CYS A 294 -10.19 5.78 4.02
N ARG A 295 -8.96 6.23 3.88
CA ARG A 295 -7.74 5.45 3.97
C ARG A 295 -7.61 4.72 5.31
N ARG A 296 -7.83 5.42 6.43
CA ARG A 296 -7.75 4.83 7.77
C ARG A 296 -8.87 3.83 8.06
N SER A 297 -10.07 4.08 7.52
CA SER A 297 -11.20 3.17 7.72
C SER A 297 -11.20 1.98 6.77
N ASN A 298 -10.59 2.13 5.59
CA ASN A 298 -10.62 1.15 4.51
C ASN A 298 -9.24 0.98 3.85
N PRO A 299 -8.17 0.63 4.59
CA PRO A 299 -6.84 0.51 4.00
C PRO A 299 -6.77 -0.57 2.90
N GLN A 300 -7.60 -1.61 3.00
CA GLN A 300 -7.72 -2.68 2.01
C GLN A 300 -8.20 -2.18 0.63
N ALA A 301 -8.89 -1.05 0.57
CA ALA A 301 -9.39 -0.48 -0.68
C ALA A 301 -8.25 -0.17 -1.67
N PHE A 302 -7.09 0.22 -1.15
CA PHE A 302 -5.93 0.60 -1.95
C PHE A 302 -5.26 -0.60 -2.68
N PHE A 303 -5.63 -1.83 -2.34
CA PHE A 303 -5.14 -3.06 -2.98
C PHE A 303 -6.20 -3.72 -3.87
N GLY A 304 -7.41 -3.16 -3.92
CA GLY A 304 -8.48 -3.64 -4.80
C GLY A 304 -8.28 -3.25 -6.26
N LYS A 305 -9.04 -3.91 -7.13
CA LYS A 305 -9.19 -3.51 -8.54
C LYS A 305 -10.54 -2.86 -8.79
N LYS A 306 -11.55 -3.36 -8.07
CA LYS A 306 -12.94 -2.90 -8.11
C LYS A 306 -13.40 -2.57 -6.69
N LEU A 307 -14.04 -1.43 -6.51
CA LEU A 307 -14.44 -0.95 -5.20
C LEU A 307 -15.96 -0.75 -5.15
N ILE A 308 -16.62 -1.40 -4.19
CA ILE A 308 -18.04 -1.17 -3.88
C ILE A 308 -18.09 -0.21 -2.71
N VAL A 309 -18.43 1.05 -2.96
CA VAL A 309 -18.59 2.05 -1.89
C VAL A 309 -20.00 1.97 -1.35
N CYS A 310 -20.12 1.75 -0.04
CA CYS A 310 -21.40 1.68 0.66
C CYS A 310 -21.46 2.66 1.84
N GLU A 311 -22.69 2.98 2.25
CA GLU A 311 -22.93 4.02 3.22
C GLU A 311 -22.44 3.65 4.61
N GLY A 312 -22.79 2.43 5.06
CA GLY A 312 -22.58 2.04 6.43
C GLY A 312 -22.34 0.54 6.65
N LYS A 313 -22.49 0.15 7.89
CA LYS A 313 -22.21 -1.22 8.36
C LYS A 313 -23.26 -2.22 7.88
N THR A 314 -24.52 -1.80 7.72
CA THR A 314 -25.60 -2.68 7.23
C THR A 314 -25.31 -3.15 5.81
N GLU A 315 -25.01 -2.21 4.91
CA GLU A 315 -24.67 -2.51 3.51
C GLU A 315 -23.39 -3.36 3.41
N CYS A 316 -22.37 -3.04 4.23
CA CYS A 316 -21.16 -3.85 4.29
C CYS A 316 -21.46 -5.30 4.68
N GLY A 317 -22.30 -5.51 5.71
CA GLY A 317 -22.72 -6.83 6.13
C GLY A 317 -23.50 -7.55 5.05
N PHE A 318 -24.45 -6.86 4.41
CA PHE A 318 -25.25 -7.40 3.30
C PHE A 318 -24.37 -7.86 2.15
N LEU A 319 -23.39 -7.06 1.75
CA LEU A 319 -22.45 -7.40 0.68
C LEU A 319 -21.54 -8.58 1.06
N ARG A 320 -21.18 -8.74 2.35
CA ARG A 320 -20.46 -9.92 2.83
C ARG A 320 -21.28 -11.19 2.72
N ALA A 321 -22.58 -11.15 3.04
CA ALA A 321 -23.47 -12.28 2.81
C ALA A 321 -23.58 -12.62 1.32
N LEU A 322 -23.63 -11.59 0.45
CA LEU A 322 -23.60 -11.77 -0.99
C LEU A 322 -22.31 -12.46 -1.46
N ASP A 323 -21.18 -12.06 -0.93
CA ASP A 323 -19.88 -12.68 -1.21
C ASP A 323 -19.84 -14.16 -0.81
N MET A 324 -20.35 -14.48 0.38
CA MET A 324 -20.48 -15.87 0.86
C MET A 324 -21.42 -16.72 -0.02
N ASP A 325 -22.51 -16.14 -0.52
CA ASP A 325 -23.44 -16.82 -1.44
C ASP A 325 -22.77 -17.09 -2.81
N ILE A 326 -22.01 -16.12 -3.30
CA ILE A 326 -21.21 -16.24 -4.52
C ILE A 326 -20.18 -17.35 -4.36
N GLU A 327 -19.45 -17.37 -3.24
CA GLU A 327 -18.44 -18.40 -2.98
C GLU A 327 -19.02 -19.81 -3.00
N LYS A 328 -20.20 -20.00 -2.38
CA LYS A 328 -20.90 -21.29 -2.40
C LYS A 328 -21.37 -21.73 -3.80
N LYS A 329 -21.68 -20.76 -4.67
CA LYS A 329 -22.24 -21.05 -6.01
C LYS A 329 -21.19 -21.18 -7.11
N TYR A 330 -20.11 -20.45 -7.02
CA TYR A 330 -19.12 -20.28 -8.09
C TYR A 330 -17.71 -20.74 -7.72
N ASP A 331 -17.49 -21.24 -6.50
CA ASP A 331 -16.16 -21.56 -5.96
C ASP A 331 -15.17 -20.39 -6.15
N ALA A 332 -15.65 -19.17 -6.05
CA ALA A 332 -14.91 -17.93 -6.22
C ALA A 332 -15.63 -16.81 -5.46
N ASN A 333 -14.90 -15.84 -4.95
CA ASN A 333 -15.41 -14.76 -4.12
C ASN A 333 -14.97 -13.38 -4.62
N PHE A 334 -15.35 -12.31 -3.93
CA PHE A 334 -14.98 -10.94 -4.27
C PHE A 334 -13.47 -10.78 -4.38
N SER A 335 -12.69 -11.33 -3.43
CA SER A 335 -11.23 -11.24 -3.45
C SER A 335 -10.62 -11.85 -4.71
N THR A 336 -11.14 -12.97 -5.22
CA THR A 336 -10.64 -13.61 -6.47
C THR A 336 -10.79 -12.71 -7.70
N LYS A 337 -11.74 -11.77 -7.67
CA LYS A 337 -11.99 -10.77 -8.71
C LYS A 337 -11.37 -9.40 -8.38
N GLY A 338 -10.68 -9.28 -7.26
CA GLY A 338 -10.11 -8.02 -6.78
C GLY A 338 -11.18 -6.99 -6.36
N VAL A 339 -12.37 -7.45 -5.97
CA VAL A 339 -13.45 -6.59 -5.48
C VAL A 339 -13.28 -6.37 -3.98
N VAL A 340 -13.36 -5.11 -3.55
CA VAL A 340 -13.24 -4.69 -2.14
C VAL A 340 -14.44 -3.82 -1.75
N ILE A 341 -14.98 -4.07 -0.57
CA ILE A 341 -16.06 -3.27 0.03
C ILE A 341 -15.43 -2.09 0.80
N VAL A 342 -15.91 -0.89 0.52
CA VAL A 342 -15.47 0.38 1.13
C VAL A 342 -16.62 0.98 1.92
N ASN A 343 -16.44 1.15 3.23
CA ASN A 343 -17.42 1.79 4.10
C ASN A 343 -17.16 3.30 4.15
N ALA A 344 -18.11 4.11 3.71
CA ALA A 344 -18.02 5.57 3.75
C ALA A 344 -18.18 6.13 5.17
N ASN A 345 -18.73 5.35 6.11
CA ASN A 345 -19.04 5.78 7.48
C ASN A 345 -19.99 6.99 7.54
N GLY A 346 -20.98 7.03 6.65
CA GLY A 346 -22.02 8.04 6.56
C GLY A 346 -22.35 8.44 5.13
N GLY A 347 -23.63 8.70 4.87
CA GLY A 347 -24.15 8.96 3.53
C GLY A 347 -23.61 10.21 2.87
N ASP A 348 -23.26 11.23 3.65
CA ASP A 348 -22.72 12.52 3.17
C ASP A 348 -21.39 12.38 2.38
N LYS A 349 -20.63 11.32 2.62
CA LYS A 349 -19.29 11.11 2.01
C LYS A 349 -19.26 10.06 0.90
N ILE A 350 -20.31 9.25 0.75
CA ILE A 350 -20.31 8.07 -0.12
C ILE A 350 -19.96 8.41 -1.58
N TYR A 351 -20.63 9.42 -2.15
CA TYR A 351 -20.41 9.81 -3.54
C TYR A 351 -19.07 10.52 -3.74
N THR A 352 -18.67 11.33 -2.76
CA THR A 352 -17.37 12.00 -2.77
C THR A 352 -16.22 10.98 -2.76
N TYR A 353 -16.30 9.96 -1.90
CA TYR A 353 -15.30 8.90 -1.88
C TYR A 353 -15.31 8.07 -3.17
N ALA A 354 -16.49 7.76 -3.71
CA ALA A 354 -16.61 7.04 -4.96
C ALA A 354 -15.94 7.80 -6.13
N ILE A 355 -16.16 9.10 -6.25
CA ILE A 355 -15.54 9.95 -7.29
C ILE A 355 -14.02 9.99 -7.11
N LYS A 356 -13.54 10.22 -5.89
CA LYS A 356 -12.10 10.30 -5.61
C LYS A 356 -11.38 8.98 -5.88
N LEU A 357 -11.95 7.87 -5.45
CA LEU A 357 -11.41 6.54 -5.73
C LEU A 357 -11.39 6.26 -7.25
N LYS A 358 -12.42 6.71 -7.98
CA LYS A 358 -12.42 6.61 -9.44
C LYS A 358 -11.31 7.46 -10.08
N ASN A 359 -11.05 8.65 -9.57
CA ASN A 359 -9.97 9.52 -10.05
C ASN A 359 -8.57 8.94 -9.76
N LEU A 360 -8.45 8.06 -8.77
CA LEU A 360 -7.24 7.26 -8.52
C LEU A 360 -7.13 6.04 -9.47
N GLY A 361 -8.01 5.91 -10.47
CA GLY A 361 -7.97 4.86 -11.49
C GLY A 361 -8.66 3.55 -11.10
N TYR A 362 -9.39 3.49 -9.98
CA TYR A 362 -10.16 2.29 -9.60
C TYR A 362 -11.45 2.17 -10.42
N ASP A 363 -11.88 0.93 -10.65
CA ASP A 363 -13.25 0.66 -11.10
C ASP A 363 -14.19 0.71 -9.89
N VAL A 364 -15.13 1.65 -9.88
CA VAL A 364 -15.92 1.98 -8.67
C VAL A 364 -17.40 1.88 -8.96
N CYS A 365 -18.15 1.30 -8.04
CA CYS A 365 -19.60 1.42 -7.98
C CYS A 365 -20.08 1.81 -6.57
N VAL A 366 -21.33 2.25 -6.45
CA VAL A 366 -21.98 2.58 -5.19
C VAL A 366 -23.13 1.63 -4.93
N PHE A 367 -23.23 1.13 -3.69
CA PHE A 367 -24.38 0.39 -3.17
C PHE A 367 -24.89 1.09 -1.91
N ALA A 368 -26.10 1.68 -1.97
CA ALA A 368 -26.56 2.59 -0.92
C ALA A 368 -28.07 2.72 -0.82
N ASP A 369 -28.51 3.32 0.27
CA ASP A 369 -29.85 3.83 0.49
C ASP A 369 -30.22 4.91 -0.53
N ASN A 370 -31.50 5.27 -0.61
CA ASN A 370 -32.01 6.32 -1.49
C ASN A 370 -32.98 7.27 -0.77
N ASP A 371 -32.72 7.53 0.50
CA ASP A 371 -33.46 8.49 1.34
C ASP A 371 -32.79 9.88 1.40
N VAL A 372 -32.33 10.34 0.27
CA VAL A 372 -31.32 11.39 0.03
C VAL A 372 -31.84 12.80 0.32
N SER A 373 -31.04 13.59 1.04
CA SER A 373 -31.21 15.06 1.16
C SER A 373 -30.89 15.78 -0.16
N GLU A 374 -31.30 17.06 -0.31
CA GLU A 374 -31.01 17.86 -1.51
C GLU A 374 -29.51 18.04 -1.76
N GLU A 375 -28.69 18.17 -0.69
CA GLU A 375 -27.23 18.29 -0.82
C GLU A 375 -26.60 17.00 -1.33
N LEU A 376 -27.05 15.88 -0.83
CA LEU A 376 -26.57 14.57 -1.23
C LEU A 376 -26.96 14.26 -2.69
N SER A 377 -28.11 14.75 -3.15
CA SER A 377 -28.57 14.65 -4.54
C SER A 377 -27.56 15.24 -5.52
N LYS A 378 -26.94 16.37 -5.21
CA LYS A 378 -25.91 17.00 -6.07
C LYS A 378 -24.66 16.13 -6.19
N SER A 379 -24.20 15.54 -5.08
CA SER A 379 -23.04 14.66 -5.08
C SER A 379 -23.35 13.34 -5.83
N MET A 380 -24.57 12.84 -5.71
CA MET A 380 -25.05 11.67 -6.47
C MET A 380 -25.07 11.94 -7.98
N ASP A 381 -25.52 13.12 -8.40
CA ASP A 381 -25.53 13.50 -9.82
C ASP A 381 -24.10 13.69 -10.37
N ALA A 382 -23.19 14.22 -9.57
CA ALA A 382 -21.76 14.28 -9.91
C ALA A 382 -21.15 12.86 -10.09
N ALA A 383 -21.52 11.91 -9.24
CA ALA A 383 -21.10 10.51 -9.39
C ALA A 383 -21.64 9.87 -10.67
N ARG A 384 -22.90 10.16 -11.04
CA ARG A 384 -23.49 9.71 -12.34
C ARG A 384 -22.75 10.32 -13.52
N GLN A 385 -22.45 11.63 -13.47
CA GLN A 385 -21.67 12.30 -14.52
C GLN A 385 -20.25 11.70 -14.67
N SER A 386 -19.69 11.23 -13.57
CA SER A 386 -18.40 10.48 -13.57
C SER A 386 -18.54 9.03 -14.03
N SER A 387 -19.71 8.63 -14.57
CA SER A 387 -19.99 7.26 -15.06
C SER A 387 -19.79 6.18 -13.99
N ILE A 388 -20.12 6.47 -12.73
CA ILE A 388 -20.09 5.52 -11.62
C ILE A 388 -21.44 4.79 -11.58
N PRO A 389 -21.49 3.44 -11.68
CA PRO A 389 -22.70 2.68 -11.49
C PRO A 389 -23.26 2.85 -10.08
N LEU A 390 -24.56 3.17 -9.98
CA LEU A 390 -25.25 3.36 -8.70
C LEU A 390 -26.32 2.27 -8.55
N PHE A 391 -26.17 1.44 -7.53
CA PHE A 391 -27.13 0.41 -7.12
C PHE A 391 -27.87 0.90 -5.88
N LEU A 392 -28.96 1.61 -6.09
CA LEU A 392 -29.70 2.33 -5.05
C LEU A 392 -31.02 1.63 -4.71
N CYS A 393 -31.45 1.72 -3.47
CA CYS A 393 -32.80 1.40 -3.05
C CYS A 393 -33.83 2.24 -3.80
N ASN A 394 -35.11 1.88 -3.74
CA ASN A 394 -36.19 2.74 -4.25
C ASN A 394 -36.18 4.10 -3.54
N LYS A 395 -36.62 5.15 -4.24
CA LYS A 395 -36.62 6.51 -3.72
C LYS A 395 -37.34 6.58 -2.36
N GLY A 396 -36.67 7.11 -1.34
CA GLY A 396 -37.18 7.24 0.01
C GLY A 396 -37.11 5.94 0.85
N ASN A 397 -36.34 4.94 0.39
CA ASN A 397 -36.11 3.73 1.14
C ASN A 397 -34.65 3.63 1.62
N CYS A 398 -34.48 3.22 2.89
CA CYS A 398 -33.24 2.60 3.37
C CYS A 398 -33.24 1.10 3.01
N LEU A 399 -32.07 0.47 3.17
CA LEU A 399 -31.88 -0.94 2.82
C LEU A 399 -32.82 -1.86 3.62
N GLU A 400 -32.99 -1.62 4.91
CA GLU A 400 -33.91 -2.38 5.75
C GLU A 400 -35.33 -2.33 5.24
N LYS A 401 -35.81 -1.13 4.85
CA LYS A 401 -37.16 -0.95 4.28
C LYS A 401 -37.29 -1.64 2.93
N GLU A 402 -36.29 -1.48 2.05
CA GLU A 402 -36.27 -2.13 0.75
C GLU A 402 -36.38 -3.65 0.89
N ILE A 403 -35.64 -4.24 1.83
CA ILE A 403 -35.64 -5.69 2.09
C ILE A 403 -36.98 -6.14 2.67
N ILE A 404 -37.43 -5.54 3.77
CA ILE A 404 -38.66 -5.91 4.47
C ILE A 404 -39.86 -5.87 3.53
N MET A 405 -39.91 -4.93 2.58
CA MET A 405 -40.98 -4.80 1.60
C MET A 405 -40.86 -5.73 0.39
N SER A 406 -39.66 -6.28 0.14
CA SER A 406 -39.35 -7.07 -1.05
C SER A 406 -39.45 -8.59 -0.87
N ILE A 407 -39.09 -9.09 0.33
CA ILE A 407 -39.04 -10.53 0.62
C ILE A 407 -40.44 -11.15 0.71
N SER A 408 -40.56 -12.45 0.49
CA SER A 408 -41.80 -13.19 0.66
C SER A 408 -42.31 -13.13 2.09
N TRP A 409 -43.57 -13.49 2.32
CA TRP A 409 -44.13 -13.51 3.68
C TRP A 409 -43.44 -14.54 4.57
N ASP A 410 -43.09 -15.70 4.04
CA ASP A 410 -42.41 -16.75 4.78
C ASP A 410 -41.02 -16.33 5.18
N ALA A 411 -40.29 -15.63 4.30
CA ALA A 411 -38.99 -15.06 4.61
C ALA A 411 -39.10 -13.93 5.65
N PHE A 412 -40.16 -13.12 5.58
CA PHE A 412 -40.44 -12.10 6.58
C PHE A 412 -40.72 -12.71 7.97
N ILE A 413 -41.52 -13.79 8.03
CA ILE A 413 -41.72 -14.53 9.27
C ILE A 413 -40.39 -15.09 9.80
N SER A 414 -39.57 -15.64 8.92
CA SER A 414 -38.23 -16.16 9.28
C SER A 414 -37.32 -15.06 9.82
N LEU A 415 -37.39 -13.85 9.24
CA LEU A 415 -36.65 -12.67 9.71
C LEU A 415 -36.99 -12.32 11.18
N ILE A 416 -38.27 -12.50 11.56
CA ILE A 416 -38.77 -12.11 12.89
C ILE A 416 -38.63 -13.24 13.91
N LYS A 417 -38.81 -14.51 13.49
CA LYS A 417 -38.77 -15.69 14.34
C LYS A 417 -37.39 -16.28 14.59
N CYS A 418 -36.34 -15.61 14.16
CA CYS A 418 -34.98 -16.15 14.32
C CYS A 418 -34.68 -16.32 15.81
N ASP A 419 -34.40 -17.57 16.22
CA ASP A 419 -34.08 -17.94 17.60
C ASP A 419 -32.83 -17.24 18.11
N GLU A 420 -32.68 -17.15 19.42
CA GLU A 420 -31.64 -16.40 20.16
C GLU A 420 -30.20 -16.67 19.74
N GLU A 421 -29.90 -17.79 19.08
CA GLU A 421 -28.57 -18.15 18.60
C GLU A 421 -28.19 -17.55 17.22
N GLY A 422 -29.18 -17.14 16.41
CA GLY A 422 -28.96 -16.61 15.03
C GLY A 422 -29.07 -15.08 14.92
N PHE A 423 -29.57 -14.40 15.92
CA PHE A 423 -29.83 -12.96 15.86
C PHE A 423 -28.74 -12.16 16.60
N PRO A 424 -28.10 -11.19 15.93
CA PRO A 424 -27.03 -10.43 16.57
C PRO A 424 -27.47 -9.47 17.68
N ASN A 425 -28.78 -9.28 17.87
CA ASN A 425 -29.32 -8.40 18.91
C ASN A 425 -30.43 -9.08 19.73
N LYS A 426 -30.13 -9.32 21.01
CA LYS A 426 -31.07 -9.84 22.03
C LYS A 426 -32.26 -8.91 22.36
N ASN A 427 -32.43 -7.79 21.67
CA ASN A 427 -33.35 -6.71 22.07
C ASN A 427 -34.63 -6.63 21.23
N ILE A 428 -34.97 -7.66 20.44
CA ILE A 428 -36.26 -7.70 19.76
C ILE A 428 -37.29 -8.32 20.66
N GLU A 429 -37.79 -7.58 21.63
CA GLU A 429 -38.99 -7.94 22.38
C GLU A 429 -40.21 -7.69 21.51
N LEU A 430 -40.67 -8.72 20.80
CA LEU A 430 -41.99 -8.74 20.18
C LEU A 430 -42.97 -9.24 21.25
N SER A 431 -44.05 -8.51 21.46
CA SER A 431 -45.12 -8.98 22.33
C SER A 431 -45.79 -10.24 21.76
N ASP A 432 -46.23 -11.16 22.61
CA ASP A 432 -46.95 -12.37 22.18
C ASP A 432 -48.14 -12.06 21.31
N ASP A 433 -48.84 -10.92 21.55
CA ASP A 433 -49.96 -10.44 20.72
C ASP A 433 -49.53 -10.11 19.31
N LEU A 434 -48.37 -9.44 19.13
CA LEU A 434 -47.84 -9.11 17.82
C LEU A 434 -47.37 -10.36 17.04
N ILE A 435 -46.77 -11.32 17.73
CA ILE A 435 -46.40 -12.61 17.14
C ILE A 435 -47.65 -13.35 16.66
N LYS A 436 -48.75 -13.28 17.40
CA LYS A 436 -50.02 -13.85 17.00
C LYS A 436 -50.62 -13.12 15.78
N GLU A 437 -50.65 -11.79 15.79
CA GLU A 437 -51.10 -11.00 14.63
C GLU A 437 -50.31 -11.35 13.35
N ILE A 438 -49.00 -11.51 13.45
CA ILE A 438 -48.13 -11.92 12.35
C ILE A 438 -48.50 -13.31 11.82
N THR A 439 -48.85 -14.23 12.73
CA THR A 439 -49.17 -15.62 12.37
C THR A 439 -50.54 -15.72 11.74
N ASP A 440 -51.50 -14.90 12.18
CA ASP A 440 -52.91 -14.91 11.75
C ASP A 440 -53.19 -14.01 10.53
N ALA A 441 -52.20 -13.23 10.05
CA ALA A 441 -52.36 -12.31 8.92
C ALA A 441 -52.64 -13.04 7.60
N VAL A 442 -53.84 -12.88 7.05
CA VAL A 442 -54.26 -13.53 5.81
C VAL A 442 -54.33 -12.54 4.64
N SER A 443 -54.80 -11.30 4.88
CA SER A 443 -54.95 -10.32 3.81
C SER A 443 -53.63 -9.63 3.45
N ASP A 444 -53.46 -9.18 2.21
CA ASP A 444 -52.29 -8.44 1.79
C ASP A 444 -52.17 -7.07 2.49
N GLU A 445 -53.30 -6.49 2.90
CA GLU A 445 -53.35 -5.24 3.65
C GLU A 445 -52.83 -5.43 5.10
N ASP A 446 -53.27 -6.51 5.77
CA ASP A 446 -52.72 -6.85 7.10
C ASP A 446 -51.25 -7.12 7.07
N LYS A 447 -50.74 -7.88 6.10
CA LYS A 447 -49.34 -8.15 5.88
C LYS A 447 -48.53 -6.86 5.68
N LYS A 448 -49.06 -5.90 4.91
CA LYS A 448 -48.42 -4.62 4.68
C LYS A 448 -48.35 -3.79 5.96
N ASN A 449 -49.44 -3.69 6.70
CA ASN A 449 -49.51 -2.93 7.94
C ASN A 449 -48.53 -3.51 8.98
N ILE A 450 -48.42 -4.82 9.09
CA ILE A 450 -47.45 -5.50 9.95
C ILE A 450 -46.01 -5.22 9.55
N ARG A 451 -45.72 -5.27 8.24
CA ARG A 451 -44.36 -4.92 7.74
C ARG A 451 -43.98 -3.48 8.12
N GLU A 452 -44.90 -2.53 7.96
CA GLU A 452 -44.69 -1.14 8.32
C GLU A 452 -44.47 -0.95 9.82
N LEU A 453 -45.23 -1.65 10.67
CA LEU A 453 -45.05 -1.63 12.11
C LEU A 453 -43.70 -2.20 12.55
N ILE A 454 -43.32 -3.34 12.00
CA ILE A 454 -42.00 -3.96 12.28
C ILE A 454 -40.86 -3.07 11.77
N LEU A 455 -41.00 -2.47 10.59
CA LEU A 455 -40.01 -1.55 10.06
C LEU A 455 -39.80 -0.35 10.99
N GLN A 456 -40.88 0.28 11.49
CA GLN A 456 -40.77 1.38 12.44
C GLN A 456 -39.99 1.01 13.70
N LYS A 457 -40.19 -0.21 14.21
CA LYS A 457 -39.40 -0.73 15.33
C LYS A 457 -37.94 -0.97 14.95
N ALA A 458 -37.67 -1.55 13.78
CA ALA A 458 -36.36 -1.94 13.31
C ALA A 458 -35.43 -0.74 13.05
N ILE A 459 -35.99 0.42 12.60
CA ILE A 459 -35.22 1.64 12.29
C ILE A 459 -35.28 2.70 13.42
N GLN A 460 -35.88 2.39 14.56
CA GLN A 460 -36.00 3.34 15.67
C GLN A 460 -34.65 3.78 16.16
N LYS A 461 -34.40 5.10 16.13
CA LYS A 461 -33.11 5.69 16.60
C LYS A 461 -32.73 5.20 17.98
N ARG A 462 -31.47 4.82 18.17
CA ARG A 462 -30.83 4.22 19.35
C ARG A 462 -31.17 2.74 19.60
N HIS A 463 -32.05 2.14 18.81
CA HIS A 463 -32.42 0.74 18.91
C HIS A 463 -32.51 0.08 17.52
N GLU A 464 -31.68 0.58 16.58
CA GLU A 464 -31.63 0.04 15.22
C GLU A 464 -31.15 -1.41 15.24
N TRP A 465 -31.96 -2.31 14.68
CA TRP A 465 -31.73 -3.74 14.76
C TRP A 465 -30.55 -4.21 13.90
N PHE A 466 -30.36 -3.58 12.75
CA PHE A 466 -29.44 -4.07 11.72
C PHE A 466 -28.23 -3.18 11.47
N LYS A 467 -28.06 -2.07 12.19
CA LYS A 467 -26.97 -1.07 11.96
C LYS A 467 -25.58 -1.53 12.43
N HIS A 468 -25.28 -2.82 12.17
CA HIS A 468 -23.99 -3.46 12.42
C HIS A 468 -23.74 -4.56 11.39
N ILE A 469 -22.47 -4.95 11.20
CA ILE A 469 -22.08 -5.92 10.14
C ILE A 469 -22.87 -7.24 10.25
N PRO A 470 -22.94 -7.93 11.41
CA PRO A 470 -23.72 -9.17 11.52
C PRO A 470 -25.22 -9.00 11.21
N GLY A 471 -25.81 -7.84 11.54
CA GLY A 471 -27.20 -7.55 11.16
C GLY A 471 -27.40 -7.43 9.66
N GLY A 472 -26.47 -6.77 8.97
CA GLY A 472 -26.45 -6.72 7.52
C GLY A 472 -26.23 -8.08 6.88
N GLU A 473 -25.32 -8.90 7.43
CA GLU A 473 -25.10 -10.28 6.97
C GLU A 473 -26.36 -11.12 7.08
N PHE A 474 -27.07 -11.00 8.20
CA PHE A 474 -28.33 -11.70 8.41
C PHE A 474 -29.40 -11.27 7.40
N LEU A 475 -29.60 -9.97 7.18
CA LEU A 475 -30.49 -9.45 6.13
C LEU A 475 -30.13 -10.01 4.75
N GLY A 476 -28.86 -10.03 4.42
CA GLY A 476 -28.35 -10.60 3.18
C GLY A 476 -28.68 -12.08 3.02
N MET A 477 -28.47 -12.89 4.07
CA MET A 477 -28.80 -14.32 4.05
C MET A 477 -30.31 -14.55 3.82
N ILE A 478 -31.17 -13.79 4.48
CA ILE A 478 -32.63 -13.89 4.29
C ILE A 478 -33.00 -13.59 2.81
N VAL A 479 -32.50 -12.49 2.24
CA VAL A 479 -32.76 -12.11 0.84
C VAL A 479 -32.25 -13.17 -0.13
N LEU A 480 -31.06 -13.70 0.08
CA LEU A 480 -30.44 -14.66 -0.84
C LEU A 480 -31.11 -16.03 -0.79
N ASN A 481 -31.58 -16.45 0.38
CA ASN A 481 -32.38 -17.68 0.52
C ASN A 481 -33.77 -17.54 -0.15
N ASP A 482 -34.36 -16.34 -0.08
CA ASP A 482 -35.67 -16.03 -0.66
C ASP A 482 -35.61 -15.50 -2.12
N PHE A 483 -34.42 -15.41 -2.70
CA PHE A 483 -34.15 -14.72 -3.97
C PHE A 483 -35.04 -15.17 -5.12
N LYS A 484 -35.43 -16.44 -5.16
CA LYS A 484 -36.33 -16.99 -6.19
C LYS A 484 -37.77 -16.49 -6.06
N ASN A 485 -38.22 -16.20 -4.84
CA ASN A 485 -39.57 -15.75 -4.55
C ASN A 485 -39.75 -14.23 -4.73
N ILE A 486 -38.65 -13.47 -4.75
CA ILE A 486 -38.66 -12.02 -5.04
C ILE A 486 -39.01 -11.83 -6.52
N PRO A 487 -40.01 -11.02 -6.88
CA PRO A 487 -40.39 -10.78 -8.28
C PRO A 487 -39.24 -10.21 -9.13
N ASP A 488 -39.13 -10.61 -10.39
CA ASP A 488 -38.05 -10.16 -11.30
C ASP A 488 -38.05 -8.65 -11.56
N GLY A 489 -39.22 -7.99 -11.45
CA GLY A 489 -39.35 -6.54 -11.56
C GLY A 489 -39.00 -5.77 -10.29
N ASN A 490 -38.64 -6.46 -9.19
CA ASN A 490 -38.29 -5.84 -7.94
C ASN A 490 -36.91 -5.15 -8.03
N ASN A 491 -36.82 -3.92 -7.55
CA ASN A 491 -35.61 -3.10 -7.64
C ASN A 491 -34.42 -3.74 -6.92
N LEU A 492 -34.61 -4.32 -5.73
CA LEU A 492 -33.56 -5.00 -4.98
C LEU A 492 -32.97 -6.17 -5.82
N LYS A 493 -33.85 -7.02 -6.39
CA LYS A 493 -33.43 -8.15 -7.22
C LYS A 493 -32.65 -7.70 -8.45
N ILE A 494 -33.14 -6.68 -9.15
CA ILE A 494 -32.50 -6.11 -10.34
C ILE A 494 -31.10 -5.57 -9.98
N ASN A 495 -30.99 -4.83 -8.89
CA ASN A 495 -29.72 -4.27 -8.46
C ASN A 495 -28.72 -5.36 -8.06
N LEU A 496 -29.16 -6.41 -7.37
CA LEU A 496 -28.29 -7.53 -6.99
C LEU A 496 -27.77 -8.30 -8.21
N VAL A 497 -28.62 -8.54 -9.22
CA VAL A 497 -28.19 -9.17 -10.48
C VAL A 497 -27.15 -8.30 -11.20
N LYS A 498 -27.40 -7.00 -11.31
CA LYS A 498 -26.47 -6.06 -11.96
C LYS A 498 -25.16 -5.94 -11.18
N LEU A 499 -25.22 -5.89 -9.85
CA LEU A 499 -24.03 -5.82 -8.99
C LEU A 499 -23.18 -7.09 -9.11
N LYS A 500 -23.81 -8.29 -9.07
CA LYS A 500 -23.10 -9.57 -9.32
C LYS A 500 -22.38 -9.55 -10.66
N LYS A 501 -23.05 -9.11 -11.72
CA LYS A 501 -22.45 -8.99 -13.06
C LYS A 501 -21.29 -7.99 -13.07
N TRP A 502 -21.44 -6.84 -12.42
CA TRP A 502 -20.37 -5.84 -12.32
C TRP A 502 -19.15 -6.40 -11.56
N CYS A 503 -19.36 -7.19 -10.51
CA CYS A 503 -18.31 -7.89 -9.80
C CYS A 503 -17.62 -8.98 -10.64
N GLY A 504 -18.17 -9.36 -11.78
CA GLY A 504 -17.64 -10.41 -12.66
C GLY A 504 -18.20 -11.81 -12.39
N PHE A 505 -19.39 -11.89 -11.77
CA PHE A 505 -20.15 -13.11 -11.52
C PHE A 505 -21.48 -13.07 -12.26
N GLY A 506 -21.92 -14.22 -12.80
CA GLY A 506 -23.16 -14.32 -13.55
C GLY A 506 -22.99 -13.97 -15.03
N GLN A 507 -22.59 -14.94 -15.80
CA GLN A 507 -22.71 -14.99 -17.26
C GLN A 507 -23.78 -16.03 -17.64
N ASP A 508 -24.85 -16.17 -16.84
CA ASP A 508 -26.03 -16.93 -17.26
C ASP A 508 -27.27 -16.38 -16.54
#